data_51dfd7e66bfb7f6d775f42f46fc6c7f5
#
_entry.id   51dfd7e66bfb7f6d775f42f46fc6c7f5
#
_cell.length_a   1.000
_cell.length_b   1.000
_cell.length_c   1.000
_cell.angle_alpha   90.00
_cell.angle_beta   90.00
_cell.angle_gamma   90.00
#
_symmetry.space_group_name_H-M   'P 1'
#
loop_
_entity.id
_entity.type
_entity.pdbx_description
1 polymer ?
#
loop_
_entity_poly.entity_id
_entity_poly.type
_entity_poly.pdbx_seq_one_letter_code
_entity_poly.pdbx_strand_id
1 'polypeptide(L)'
;MNKYDQNLDKNKANFVPLTPLSFLERAKDIYPNYEALIYEDKKYTWSEIYKRCTKFASALEKIGIGEGDTVSVMAFNTTEIFEAHYSVPMCGAILNTINTRLDAKTVAYILEHSEAKVLIVDRQLHSVLEKALNSIKTKPIIIDIQD
;
A
#
# COMPACT_ATOMS: atom_id res chain seq x y z
N MET A 1 26.09 30.01 -10.58
CA MET A 1 24.83 29.47 -11.12
C MET A 1 25.08 29.19 -12.60
N ASN A 2 24.80 27.99 -13.07
CA ASN A 2 25.02 27.63 -14.46
C ASN A 2 23.98 28.39 -15.32
N LYS A 3 24.43 28.93 -16.50
CA LYS A 3 23.53 29.65 -17.42
C LYS A 3 22.34 28.79 -17.91
N TYR A 4 22.47 27.48 -17.83
CA TYR A 4 21.41 26.52 -18.20
C TYR A 4 20.37 26.28 -17.10
N ASP A 5 20.60 26.81 -15.89
CA ASP A 5 19.68 26.68 -14.75
C ASP A 5 18.86 27.97 -14.50
N GLN A 6 19.02 28.98 -15.35
CA GLN A 6 18.32 30.26 -15.21
C GLN A 6 16.88 30.12 -15.74
N ASN A 7 15.91 30.59 -14.91
CA ASN A 7 14.47 30.53 -15.23
C ASN A 7 13.90 29.11 -15.37
N LEU A 8 14.53 28.11 -14.74
CA LEU A 8 14.11 26.71 -14.75
C LEU A 8 13.65 26.24 -13.36
N ASP A 9 13.14 27.16 -12.55
CA ASP A 9 12.59 26.82 -11.24
C ASP A 9 11.46 25.81 -11.40
N LYS A 10 11.47 24.82 -10.48
CA LYS A 10 10.44 23.77 -10.48
C LYS A 10 9.06 24.37 -10.23
N ASN A 11 8.14 24.13 -11.14
CA ASN A 11 6.75 24.53 -11.02
C ASN A 11 5.83 23.44 -11.61
N LYS A 12 4.51 23.59 -11.45
CA LYS A 12 3.54 22.59 -11.89
C LYS A 12 3.54 22.30 -13.40
N ALA A 13 4.09 23.20 -14.22
CA ALA A 13 4.14 23.03 -15.66
C ALA A 13 5.38 22.25 -16.14
N ASN A 14 6.47 22.27 -15.38
CA ASN A 14 7.75 21.67 -15.81
C ASN A 14 8.29 20.61 -14.86
N PHE A 15 7.60 20.31 -13.77
CA PHE A 15 8.06 19.34 -12.78
C PHE A 15 6.91 18.51 -12.22
N VAL A 16 7.06 17.19 -12.32
CA VAL A 16 6.21 16.20 -11.66
C VAL A 16 7.12 15.24 -10.89
N PRO A 17 6.88 15.00 -9.59
CA PRO A 17 7.64 14.01 -8.85
C PRO A 17 7.48 12.62 -9.48
N LEU A 18 8.58 11.90 -9.62
CA LEU A 18 8.55 10.52 -10.06
C LEU A 18 8.06 9.66 -8.89
N THR A 19 6.89 9.03 -9.06
CA THR A 19 6.29 8.16 -8.06
C THR A 19 5.90 6.82 -8.67
N PRO A 20 5.80 5.73 -7.87
CA PRO A 20 5.28 4.46 -8.35
C PRO A 20 3.89 4.58 -8.99
N LEU A 21 3.06 5.51 -8.51
CA LEU A 21 1.70 5.73 -9.01
C LEU A 21 1.68 6.16 -10.48
N SER A 22 2.60 7.06 -10.88
CA SER A 22 2.69 7.50 -12.27
C SER A 22 3.08 6.36 -13.22
N PHE A 23 3.82 5.36 -12.75
CA PHE A 23 4.14 4.17 -13.54
C PHE A 23 2.93 3.25 -13.70
N LEU A 24 2.13 3.06 -12.66
CA LEU A 24 0.90 2.29 -12.74
C LEU A 24 -0.09 2.93 -13.72
N GLU A 25 -0.27 4.24 -13.62
CA GLU A 25 -1.15 5.01 -14.52
C GLU A 25 -0.68 4.90 -15.96
N ARG A 26 0.62 5.11 -16.21
CA ARG A 26 1.22 4.94 -17.53
C ARG A 26 1.03 3.52 -18.07
N ALA A 27 1.26 2.49 -17.26
CA ALA A 27 1.10 1.09 -17.67
C ALA A 27 -0.34 0.80 -18.07
N LYS A 28 -1.31 1.28 -17.31
CA LYS A 28 -2.75 1.18 -17.63
C LYS A 28 -3.10 1.90 -18.94
N ASP A 29 -2.51 3.06 -19.21
CA ASP A 29 -2.82 3.85 -20.41
C ASP A 29 -2.19 3.26 -21.68
N ILE A 30 -0.95 2.75 -21.59
CA ILE A 30 -0.21 2.25 -22.75
C ILE A 30 -0.45 0.75 -22.98
N TYR A 31 -0.58 -0.02 -21.91
CA TYR A 31 -0.68 -1.49 -21.96
C TYR A 31 -1.92 -2.03 -21.23
N PRO A 32 -3.14 -1.47 -21.42
CA PRO A 32 -4.31 -1.78 -20.60
C PRO A 32 -4.66 -3.27 -20.53
N ASN A 33 -4.46 -3.99 -21.62
CA ASN A 33 -4.85 -5.40 -21.78
C ASN A 33 -3.69 -6.40 -21.56
N TYR A 34 -2.47 -5.91 -21.28
CA TYR A 34 -1.35 -6.80 -20.97
C TYR A 34 -1.46 -7.33 -19.54
N GLU A 35 -1.01 -8.57 -19.35
CA GLU A 35 -0.94 -9.19 -18.03
C GLU A 35 0.03 -8.40 -17.14
N ALA A 36 -0.49 -7.87 -16.03
CA ALA A 36 0.26 -7.09 -15.03
C ALA A 36 0.68 -7.95 -13.85
N LEU A 37 -0.17 -8.89 -13.45
CA LEU A 37 0.02 -9.75 -12.31
C LEU A 37 -0.52 -11.15 -12.61
N ILE A 38 0.27 -12.15 -12.25
CA ILE A 38 -0.12 -13.56 -12.27
C ILE A 38 0.12 -14.11 -10.86
N TYR A 39 -0.93 -14.64 -10.24
CA TYR A 39 -0.88 -15.28 -8.95
C TYR A 39 -1.72 -16.55 -9.00
N GLU A 40 -1.07 -17.72 -8.92
CA GLU A 40 -1.69 -19.01 -9.14
C GLU A 40 -2.45 -19.06 -10.48
N ASP A 41 -3.74 -19.36 -10.47
CA ASP A 41 -4.59 -19.37 -11.65
C ASP A 41 -5.20 -18.00 -12.00
N LYS A 42 -5.01 -17.01 -11.11
CA LYS A 42 -5.55 -15.65 -11.30
C LYS A 42 -4.60 -14.80 -12.13
N LYS A 43 -5.13 -14.15 -13.15
CA LYS A 43 -4.40 -13.22 -14.02
C LYS A 43 -5.13 -11.90 -14.05
N TYR A 44 -4.38 -10.81 -13.92
CA TYR A 44 -4.92 -9.46 -13.96
C TYR A 44 -4.18 -8.62 -14.98
N THR A 45 -4.90 -7.87 -15.78
CA THR A 45 -4.36 -6.87 -16.70
C THR A 45 -4.01 -5.57 -15.95
N TRP A 46 -3.20 -4.69 -16.58
CA TRP A 46 -2.91 -3.37 -16.00
C TRP A 46 -4.17 -2.55 -15.74
N SER A 47 -5.16 -2.63 -16.63
CA SER A 47 -6.46 -1.95 -16.44
C SER A 47 -7.22 -2.48 -15.22
N GLU A 48 -7.21 -3.78 -14.98
CA GLU A 48 -7.85 -4.40 -13.82
C GLU A 48 -7.13 -4.05 -12.53
N ILE A 49 -5.81 -4.16 -12.49
CA ILE A 49 -5.00 -3.77 -11.32
C ILE A 49 -5.25 -2.30 -10.98
N TYR A 50 -5.21 -1.39 -11.96
CA TYR A 50 -5.49 0.03 -11.71
C TYR A 50 -6.86 0.25 -11.07
N LYS A 51 -7.91 -0.40 -11.60
CA LYS A 51 -9.27 -0.32 -11.04
C LYS A 51 -9.34 -0.87 -9.62
N ARG A 52 -8.69 -1.99 -9.35
CA ARG A 52 -8.65 -2.60 -8.02
C ARG A 52 -7.94 -1.68 -7.02
N CYS A 53 -6.76 -1.16 -7.38
CA CYS A 53 -6.02 -0.21 -6.56
C CYS A 53 -6.83 1.06 -6.26
N THR A 54 -7.49 1.63 -7.26
CA THR A 54 -8.34 2.83 -7.08
C THR A 54 -9.52 2.55 -6.14
N LYS A 55 -10.18 1.39 -6.28
CA LYS A 55 -11.27 0.99 -5.38
C LYS A 55 -10.79 0.82 -3.95
N PHE A 56 -9.62 0.22 -3.76
CA PHE A 56 -9.08 0.01 -2.44
C PHE A 56 -8.64 1.34 -1.80
N ALA A 57 -7.98 2.23 -2.54
CA ALA A 57 -7.68 3.58 -2.07
C ALA A 57 -8.95 4.33 -1.62
N SER A 58 -10.00 4.30 -2.44
CA SER A 58 -11.30 4.90 -2.07
C SER A 58 -11.93 4.25 -0.84
N ALA A 59 -11.74 2.95 -0.62
CA ALA A 59 -12.23 2.29 0.58
C ALA A 59 -11.46 2.74 1.83
N LEU A 60 -10.14 2.92 1.72
CA LEU A 60 -9.32 3.46 2.81
C LEU A 60 -9.73 4.90 3.16
N GLU A 61 -9.93 5.76 2.15
CA GLU A 61 -10.42 7.13 2.37
C GLU A 61 -11.78 7.16 3.08
N LYS A 62 -12.71 6.27 2.72
CA LYS A 62 -14.04 6.17 3.35
C LYS A 62 -13.99 5.82 4.83
N ILE A 63 -12.97 5.10 5.28
CA ILE A 63 -12.75 4.80 6.70
C ILE A 63 -11.86 5.83 7.39
N GLY A 64 -11.58 6.97 6.73
CA GLY A 64 -10.86 8.10 7.29
C GLY A 64 -9.35 8.02 7.19
N ILE A 65 -8.80 7.17 6.32
CA ILE A 65 -7.36 7.09 6.06
C ILE A 65 -6.96 8.09 4.98
N GLY A 66 -5.90 8.85 5.23
CA GLY A 66 -5.40 9.89 4.32
C GLY A 66 -3.94 10.23 4.55
N GLU A 67 -3.57 11.46 4.16
CA GLU A 67 -2.18 11.93 4.21
C GLU A 67 -1.57 11.83 5.59
N GLY A 68 -0.40 11.19 5.66
CA GLY A 68 0.36 10.99 6.89
C GLY A 68 -0.09 9.81 7.76
N ASP A 69 -1.21 9.15 7.43
CA ASP A 69 -1.67 7.97 8.15
C ASP A 69 -0.89 6.73 7.76
N THR A 70 -0.62 5.84 8.69
CA THR A 70 0.06 4.58 8.42
C THR A 70 -0.93 3.43 8.24
N VAL A 71 -0.79 2.73 7.11
CA VAL A 71 -1.44 1.44 6.83
C VAL A 71 -0.38 0.35 6.85
N SER A 72 -0.45 -0.53 7.83
CA SER A 72 0.42 -1.71 7.91
C SER A 72 -0.15 -2.87 7.11
N VAL A 73 0.73 -3.66 6.50
CA VAL A 73 0.36 -4.88 5.77
C VAL A 73 1.25 -6.02 6.23
N MET A 74 0.65 -7.12 6.69
CA MET A 74 1.32 -8.36 7.07
C MET A 74 0.70 -9.49 6.27
N ALA A 75 1.23 -9.75 5.08
CA ALA A 75 0.69 -10.71 4.12
C ALA A 75 1.80 -11.46 3.38
N PHE A 76 1.45 -12.61 2.82
CA PHE A 76 2.32 -13.31 1.87
C PHE A 76 2.34 -12.57 0.53
N ASN A 77 3.13 -13.06 -0.43
CA ASN A 77 3.26 -12.47 -1.77
C ASN A 77 2.01 -12.80 -2.62
N THR A 78 0.88 -12.23 -2.24
CA THR A 78 -0.41 -12.36 -2.92
C THR A 78 -0.72 -11.13 -3.77
N THR A 79 -1.85 -11.15 -4.48
CA THR A 79 -2.35 -9.98 -5.23
C THR A 79 -2.54 -8.75 -4.34
N GLU A 80 -3.02 -8.95 -3.12
CA GLU A 80 -3.40 -7.90 -2.19
C GLU A 80 -2.20 -7.09 -1.69
N ILE A 81 -1.06 -7.74 -1.42
CA ILE A 81 0.15 -7.01 -1.04
C ILE A 81 0.69 -6.17 -2.21
N PHE A 82 0.61 -6.70 -3.44
CA PHE A 82 0.98 -5.93 -4.63
C PHE A 82 0.09 -4.70 -4.79
N GLU A 83 -1.21 -4.86 -4.65
CA GLU A 83 -2.18 -3.76 -4.73
C GLU A 83 -1.98 -2.72 -3.61
N ALA A 84 -1.63 -3.14 -2.41
CA ALA A 84 -1.37 -2.23 -1.29
C ALA A 84 -0.23 -1.25 -1.57
N HIS A 85 0.79 -1.66 -2.34
CA HIS A 85 1.90 -0.79 -2.74
C HIS A 85 1.46 0.41 -3.59
N TYR A 86 0.31 0.33 -4.23
CA TYR A 86 -0.28 1.41 -5.01
C TYR A 86 -1.46 2.07 -4.29
N SER A 87 -2.37 1.27 -3.74
CA SER A 87 -3.61 1.77 -3.13
C SER A 87 -3.35 2.67 -1.93
N VAL A 88 -2.42 2.28 -1.06
CA VAL A 88 -2.11 3.04 0.15
C VAL A 88 -1.49 4.40 -0.20
N PRO A 89 -0.47 4.50 -1.06
CA PRO A 89 0.03 5.81 -1.49
C PRO A 89 -0.99 6.62 -2.32
N MET A 90 -1.95 5.99 -3.00
CA MET A 90 -2.99 6.69 -3.76
C MET A 90 -3.87 7.58 -2.87
N CYS A 91 -4.13 7.19 -1.62
CA CYS A 91 -4.86 8.02 -0.66
C CYS A 91 -3.94 8.92 0.18
N GLY A 92 -2.65 9.02 -0.17
CA GLY A 92 -1.67 9.82 0.56
C GLY A 92 -1.12 9.17 1.83
N ALA A 93 -1.53 7.94 2.13
CA ALA A 93 -1.10 7.23 3.33
C ALA A 93 0.28 6.58 3.17
N ILE A 94 0.88 6.21 4.28
CA ILE A 94 2.19 5.57 4.38
C ILE A 94 2.00 4.06 4.45
N LEU A 95 2.58 3.33 3.49
CA LEU A 95 2.60 1.88 3.53
C LEU A 95 3.73 1.38 4.43
N ASN A 96 3.39 0.53 5.40
CA ASN A 96 4.33 -0.16 6.28
C ASN A 96 4.17 -1.68 6.12
N THR A 97 5.09 -2.32 5.42
CA THR A 97 5.06 -3.78 5.23
C THR A 97 5.76 -4.51 6.38
N ILE A 98 5.06 -5.45 7.01
CA ILE A 98 5.55 -6.23 8.15
C ILE A 98 5.93 -7.63 7.65
N ASN A 99 7.14 -8.07 7.99
CA ASN A 99 7.61 -9.41 7.63
C ASN A 99 6.78 -10.48 8.35
N THR A 100 6.27 -11.45 7.58
CA THR A 100 5.41 -12.53 8.07
C THR A 100 6.10 -13.53 9.02
N ARG A 101 7.42 -13.50 9.12
CA ARG A 101 8.23 -14.40 9.97
C ARG A 101 8.55 -13.82 11.34
N LEU A 102 8.07 -12.62 11.65
CA LEU A 102 8.33 -11.97 12.93
C LEU A 102 7.47 -12.57 14.05
N ASP A 103 8.01 -12.52 15.27
CA ASP A 103 7.28 -12.89 16.47
C ASP A 103 6.28 -11.79 16.90
N ALA A 104 5.33 -12.15 17.74
CA ALA A 104 4.26 -11.26 18.17
C ALA A 104 4.75 -9.99 18.88
N LYS A 105 5.86 -10.06 19.64
CA LYS A 105 6.42 -8.90 20.35
C LYS A 105 6.98 -7.89 19.36
N THR A 106 7.68 -8.36 18.34
CA THR A 106 8.23 -7.50 17.28
C THR A 106 7.12 -6.89 16.44
N VAL A 107 6.07 -7.67 16.08
CA VAL A 107 4.90 -7.14 15.37
C VAL A 107 4.19 -6.06 16.20
N ALA A 108 3.99 -6.29 17.50
CA ALA A 108 3.40 -5.31 18.41
C ALA A 108 4.21 -4.00 18.43
N TYR A 109 5.53 -4.11 18.56
CA TYR A 109 6.42 -2.94 18.53
C TYR A 109 6.29 -2.17 17.22
N ILE A 110 6.30 -2.84 16.07
CA ILE A 110 6.18 -2.19 14.76
C ILE A 110 4.85 -1.46 14.63
N LEU A 111 3.74 -2.08 15.06
CA LEU A 111 2.41 -1.47 15.00
C LEU A 111 2.30 -0.22 15.87
N GLU A 112 2.83 -0.26 17.10
CA GLU A 112 2.86 0.92 17.98
C GLU A 112 3.79 2.01 17.47
N HIS A 113 5.01 1.64 17.05
CA HIS A 113 6.02 2.60 16.58
C HIS A 113 5.60 3.32 15.30
N SER A 114 4.93 2.61 14.41
CA SER A 114 4.41 3.19 13.15
C SER A 114 3.08 3.92 13.32
N GLU A 115 2.48 3.89 14.51
CA GLU A 115 1.14 4.44 14.77
C GLU A 115 0.09 3.94 13.76
N ALA A 116 0.17 2.64 13.42
CA ALA A 116 -0.66 2.05 12.39
C ALA A 116 -2.16 2.21 12.69
N LYS A 117 -2.89 2.89 11.80
CA LYS A 117 -4.34 3.04 11.91
C LYS A 117 -5.11 1.87 11.32
N VAL A 118 -4.53 1.22 10.32
CA VAL A 118 -5.08 0.02 9.67
C VAL A 118 -4.00 -1.05 9.62
N LEU A 119 -4.39 -2.29 9.84
CA LEU A 119 -3.58 -3.46 9.55
C LEU A 119 -4.33 -4.38 8.60
N ILE A 120 -3.77 -4.58 7.42
CA ILE A 120 -4.21 -5.59 6.46
C ILE A 120 -3.40 -6.85 6.73
N VAL A 121 -4.07 -7.96 6.97
CA VAL A 121 -3.40 -9.19 7.42
C VAL A 121 -3.95 -10.43 6.73
N ASP A 122 -3.06 -11.36 6.39
CA ASP A 122 -3.44 -12.69 5.95
C ASP A 122 -3.97 -13.51 7.13
N ARG A 123 -5.10 -14.19 6.94
CA ARG A 123 -5.75 -15.02 7.96
C ARG A 123 -4.82 -16.08 8.57
N GLN A 124 -3.89 -16.61 7.80
CA GLN A 124 -2.93 -17.60 8.29
C GLN A 124 -2.01 -17.05 9.38
N LEU A 125 -1.89 -15.72 9.50
CA LEU A 125 -1.04 -15.04 10.48
C LEU A 125 -1.79 -14.59 11.75
N HIS A 126 -3.08 -14.89 11.87
CA HIS A 126 -3.92 -14.46 12.99
C HIS A 126 -3.40 -14.92 14.36
N SER A 127 -2.79 -16.10 14.46
CA SER A 127 -2.24 -16.61 15.73
C SER A 127 -1.13 -15.74 16.31
N VAL A 128 -0.32 -15.14 15.44
CA VAL A 128 0.74 -14.18 15.81
C VAL A 128 0.12 -12.81 16.08
N LEU A 129 -0.83 -12.39 15.23
CA LEU A 129 -1.51 -11.11 15.36
C LEU A 129 -2.28 -10.97 16.67
N GLU A 130 -3.08 -11.96 17.07
CA GLU A 130 -3.84 -11.92 18.32
C GLU A 130 -2.92 -11.67 19.53
N LYS A 131 -1.79 -12.36 19.59
CA LYS A 131 -0.79 -12.17 20.66
C LYS A 131 -0.20 -10.75 20.63
N ALA A 132 0.08 -10.21 19.43
CA ALA A 132 0.59 -8.86 19.28
C ALA A 132 -0.45 -7.83 19.73
N LEU A 133 -1.71 -7.95 19.28
CA LEU A 133 -2.79 -7.02 19.64
C LEU A 133 -3.12 -7.00 21.14
N ASN A 134 -2.84 -8.08 21.87
CA ASN A 134 -3.02 -8.13 23.32
C ASN A 134 -1.98 -7.31 24.09
N SER A 135 -0.86 -6.92 23.45
CA SER A 135 0.24 -6.20 24.07
C SER A 135 0.31 -4.72 23.68
N ILE A 136 -0.46 -4.27 22.69
CA ILE A 136 -0.49 -2.88 22.24
C ILE A 136 -1.65 -2.08 22.85
N LYS A 137 -1.46 -0.78 23.02
CA LYS A 137 -2.46 0.12 23.62
C LYS A 137 -3.52 0.54 22.61
N THR A 138 -3.08 0.95 21.42
CA THR A 138 -3.98 1.41 20.37
C THR A 138 -4.09 0.35 19.30
N LYS A 139 -5.30 -0.19 19.10
CA LYS A 139 -5.53 -1.25 18.11
C LYS A 139 -5.88 -0.64 16.76
N PRO A 140 -5.20 -1.03 15.67
CA PRO A 140 -5.58 -0.63 14.33
C PRO A 140 -6.92 -1.28 13.91
N ILE A 141 -7.55 -0.71 12.89
CA ILE A 141 -8.64 -1.38 12.17
C ILE A 141 -8.03 -2.59 11.43
N ILE A 142 -8.62 -3.76 11.61
CA ILE A 142 -8.14 -4.99 10.97
C ILE A 142 -8.92 -5.25 9.68
N ILE A 143 -8.19 -5.51 8.60
CA ILE A 143 -8.73 -5.95 7.31
C ILE A 143 -8.11 -7.29 6.98
N ASP A 144 -8.94 -8.33 6.92
CA ASP A 144 -8.50 -9.68 6.60
C ASP A 144 -8.38 -9.89 5.09
N ILE A 145 -7.26 -10.49 4.68
CA ILE A 145 -7.11 -11.12 3.37
C ILE A 145 -7.62 -12.55 3.49
N GLN A 146 -8.55 -12.90 2.62
CA GLN A 146 -9.09 -14.25 2.49
C GLN A 146 -8.83 -14.73 1.07
N ASP A 147 -7.90 -15.68 0.93
CA ASP A 147 -7.60 -16.38 -0.33
C ASP A 147 -8.62 -17.48 -0.63
#